data_c0cdefc00c516af33aaa30767f17343a
#
_entry.id   c0cdefc00c516af33aaa30767f17343a
#
_cell.length_a   1.000
_cell.length_b   1.000
_cell.length_c   1.000
_cell.angle_alpha   90.00
_cell.angle_beta   90.00
_cell.angle_gamma   90.00
#
_symmetry.space_group_name_H-M   'P 1'
#
loop_
_entity.id
_entity.type
_entity.pdbx_description
1 polymer ?
#
loop_
_entity_poly.entity_id
_entity_poly.type
_entity_poly.pdbx_seq_one_letter_code
_entity_poly.pdbx_strand_id
1 'polypeptide(L)'
;MSWMAVIGIEIHVQLRTQTKMFCACAIPAEGDEPNTKTCPTCLGLPGALPAPNRSAIEKVLAVGAAIGAKAPETTRWDRKNY
;
A
#
# COMPACT_ATOMS: atom_id res chain seq x y z
N MET A 1 -40.26 -9.25 -8.40
CA MET A 1 -38.79 -9.35 -8.32
C MET A 1 -38.19 -8.05 -8.81
N SER A 2 -37.32 -7.45 -8.03
CA SER A 2 -36.64 -6.20 -8.41
C SER A 2 -35.13 -6.40 -8.48
N TRP A 3 -34.48 -5.57 -9.26
CA TRP A 3 -33.03 -5.57 -9.40
C TRP A 3 -32.44 -4.39 -8.65
N MET A 4 -31.32 -4.61 -7.99
CA MET A 4 -30.55 -3.58 -7.30
C MET A 4 -29.13 -3.58 -7.87
N ALA A 5 -28.66 -2.40 -8.29
CA ALA A 5 -27.28 -2.25 -8.73
C ALA A 5 -26.35 -2.18 -7.53
N VAL A 6 -25.29 -2.97 -7.55
CA VAL A 6 -24.19 -2.90 -6.56
C VAL A 6 -22.94 -2.55 -7.34
N ILE A 7 -22.38 -1.37 -7.06
CA ILE A 7 -21.26 -0.82 -7.81
C ILE A 7 -20.08 -0.59 -6.86
N GLY A 8 -18.92 -1.14 -7.23
CA GLY A 8 -17.64 -0.87 -6.55
C GLY A 8 -16.73 -0.07 -7.46
N ILE A 9 -15.97 0.83 -6.86
CA ILE A 9 -14.94 1.60 -7.58
C ILE A 9 -13.61 1.37 -6.87
N GLU A 10 -12.60 1.00 -7.64
CA GLU A 10 -11.23 0.89 -7.15
C GLU A 10 -10.38 1.96 -7.80
N ILE A 11 -9.59 2.65 -6.98
CA ILE A 11 -8.67 3.69 -7.43
C ILE A 11 -7.27 3.32 -6.97
N HIS A 12 -6.34 3.24 -7.91
CA HIS A 12 -4.93 2.99 -7.63
C HIS A 12 -4.16 4.30 -7.66
N VAL A 13 -3.44 4.59 -6.58
CA VAL A 13 -2.67 5.83 -6.45
C VAL A 13 -1.24 5.50 -6.01
N GLN A 14 -0.27 6.09 -6.68
CA GLN A 14 1.13 6.04 -6.24
C GLN A 14 1.42 7.27 -5.38
N LEU A 15 1.64 7.04 -4.10
CA LEU A 15 1.94 8.10 -3.15
C LEU A 15 3.39 8.57 -3.28
N ARG A 16 3.61 9.87 -3.04
CA ARG A 16 4.96 10.44 -3.01
C ARG A 16 5.59 10.19 -1.64
N THR A 17 6.32 9.09 -1.53
CA THR A 17 7.08 8.73 -0.33
C THR A 17 8.53 8.43 -0.71
N GLN A 18 9.41 8.40 0.26
CA GLN A 18 10.82 8.06 0.03
C GLN A 18 11.06 6.56 -0.07
N THR A 19 10.24 5.79 0.63
CA THR A 19 10.34 4.33 0.67
C THR A 19 9.04 3.68 0.23
N LYS A 20 9.12 2.39 -0.12
CA LYS A 20 7.95 1.59 -0.49
C LYS A 20 6.96 1.47 0.68
N MET A 21 5.73 1.08 0.38
CA MET A 21 4.64 1.03 1.35
C MET A 21 4.91 0.04 2.50
N PHE A 22 5.49 -1.11 2.23
CA PHE A 22 5.62 -2.19 3.20
C PHE A 22 7.06 -2.65 3.46
N CYS A 23 8.05 -1.88 3.04
CA CYS A 23 9.45 -2.14 3.34
C CYS A 23 10.27 -0.84 3.34
N ALA A 24 11.52 -0.94 3.75
CA ALA A 24 12.41 0.22 3.85
C ALA A 24 13.18 0.53 2.57
N CYS A 25 12.95 -0.22 1.49
CA CYS A 25 13.61 0.05 0.22
C CYS A 25 13.17 1.39 -0.36
N ALA A 26 14.12 2.10 -0.98
CA ALA A 26 13.80 3.33 -1.68
C ALA A 26 12.86 3.08 -2.86
N ILE A 27 12.06 4.08 -3.18
CA ILE A 27 11.21 4.04 -4.38
C ILE A 27 12.13 4.03 -5.62
N PRO A 28 11.90 3.11 -6.57
CA PRO A 28 12.67 3.11 -7.82
C PRO A 28 12.49 4.41 -8.59
N ALA A 29 13.58 4.93 -9.14
CA ALA A 29 13.56 6.12 -9.99
C ALA A 29 13.68 5.71 -11.47
N GLU A 30 13.30 6.63 -12.35
CA GLU A 30 13.50 6.44 -13.79
C GLU A 30 14.99 6.25 -14.09
N GLY A 31 15.31 5.24 -14.87
CA GLY A 31 16.69 4.91 -15.23
C GLY A 31 17.41 4.01 -14.26
N ASP A 32 16.78 3.61 -13.14
CA ASP A 32 17.35 2.63 -12.23
C ASP A 32 17.50 1.26 -12.91
N GLU A 33 18.57 0.54 -12.57
CA GLU A 33 18.72 -0.85 -12.98
C GLU A 33 17.60 -1.70 -12.37
N PRO A 34 17.04 -2.67 -13.13
CA PRO A 34 15.99 -3.54 -12.61
C PRO A 34 16.47 -4.34 -11.38
N ASN A 35 15.53 -4.54 -10.44
CA ASN A 35 15.73 -5.40 -9.27
C ASN A 35 16.89 -5.00 -8.34
N THR A 36 17.25 -3.72 -8.31
CA THR A 36 18.31 -3.22 -7.44
C THR A 36 17.79 -2.65 -6.12
N LYS A 37 16.51 -2.22 -6.08
CA LYS A 37 15.88 -1.70 -4.87
C LYS A 37 14.90 -2.72 -4.32
N THR A 38 15.43 -3.83 -3.85
CA THR A 38 14.67 -4.98 -3.35
C THR A 38 15.22 -5.43 -1.99
N CYS A 39 14.38 -6.09 -1.21
CA CYS A 39 14.74 -6.69 0.07
C CYS A 39 13.91 -7.97 0.27
N PRO A 40 14.21 -8.79 1.28
CA PRO A 40 13.42 -10.01 1.54
C PRO A 40 11.93 -9.75 1.69
N THR A 41 11.54 -8.60 2.27
CA THR A 41 10.13 -8.25 2.46
C THR A 41 9.41 -8.00 1.15
N CYS A 42 9.94 -7.13 0.28
CA CYS A 42 9.25 -6.84 -0.99
C CYS A 42 9.37 -7.97 -2.02
N LEU A 43 10.39 -8.84 -1.89
CA LEU A 43 10.50 -10.06 -2.68
C LEU A 43 9.57 -11.17 -2.17
N GLY A 44 9.04 -11.04 -0.96
CA GLY A 44 8.12 -12.03 -0.39
C GLY A 44 8.79 -13.33 -0.01
N LEU A 45 10.03 -13.28 0.49
CA LEU A 45 10.73 -14.48 0.95
C LEU A 45 10.05 -15.09 2.17
N PRO A 46 10.20 -16.41 2.39
CA PRO A 46 9.58 -17.08 3.53
C PRO A 46 9.91 -16.42 4.86
N GLY A 47 8.87 -16.17 5.68
CA GLY A 47 9.01 -15.53 6.99
C GLY A 47 9.07 -14.01 6.95
N ALA A 48 9.10 -13.37 5.79
CA ALA A 48 9.08 -11.91 5.69
C ALA A 48 7.68 -11.37 5.96
N LEU A 49 7.61 -10.35 6.82
CA LEU A 49 6.37 -9.67 7.18
C LEU A 49 6.42 -8.21 6.70
N PRO A 50 5.27 -7.63 6.32
CA PRO A 50 5.23 -6.24 5.90
C PRO A 50 5.61 -5.29 7.04
N ALA A 51 6.42 -4.26 6.71
CA ALA A 51 6.77 -3.18 7.61
C ALA A 51 6.16 -1.89 7.07
N PRO A 52 5.03 -1.41 7.63
CA PRO A 52 4.29 -0.28 7.06
C PRO A 52 5.09 1.02 7.07
N ASN A 53 4.94 1.80 6.00
CA ASN A 53 5.50 3.13 5.87
C ASN A 53 4.55 4.15 6.52
N ARG A 54 4.99 4.77 7.60
CA ARG A 54 4.18 5.75 8.33
C ARG A 54 3.73 6.93 7.46
N SER A 55 4.62 7.47 6.64
CA SER A 55 4.29 8.59 5.75
C SER A 55 3.18 8.23 4.77
N ALA A 56 3.21 7.02 4.22
CA ALA A 56 2.16 6.52 3.33
C ALA A 56 0.82 6.38 4.07
N ILE A 57 0.83 5.85 5.28
CA ILE A 57 -0.37 5.71 6.11
C ILE A 57 -0.97 7.09 6.42
N GLU A 58 -0.14 8.07 6.79
CA GLU A 58 -0.60 9.43 7.05
C GLU A 58 -1.27 10.06 5.83
N LYS A 59 -0.71 9.85 4.64
CA LYS A 59 -1.30 10.33 3.38
C LYS A 59 -2.63 9.65 3.07
N VAL A 60 -2.73 8.35 3.30
CA VAL A 60 -3.99 7.61 3.11
C VAL A 60 -5.06 8.12 4.09
N LEU A 61 -4.69 8.35 5.35
CA LEU A 61 -5.62 8.90 6.35
C LEU A 61 -6.09 10.31 5.97
N ALA A 62 -5.20 11.14 5.42
CA ALA A 62 -5.56 12.47 4.95
C ALA A 62 -6.59 12.41 3.81
N VAL A 63 -6.40 11.53 2.84
CA VAL A 63 -7.37 11.31 1.76
C VAL A 63 -8.69 10.79 2.32
N GLY A 64 -8.64 9.81 3.22
CA GLY A 64 -9.82 9.27 3.87
C GLY A 64 -10.62 10.35 4.61
N ALA A 65 -9.95 11.21 5.36
CA ALA A 65 -10.59 12.32 6.04
C ALA A 65 -11.25 13.31 5.06
N ALA A 66 -10.57 13.60 3.94
CA ALA A 66 -11.08 14.52 2.92
C ALA A 66 -12.39 14.03 2.27
N ILE A 67 -12.56 12.72 2.13
CA ILE A 67 -13.77 12.13 1.55
C ILE A 67 -14.79 11.66 2.60
N GLY A 68 -14.55 11.95 3.87
CA GLY A 68 -15.46 11.58 4.96
C GLY A 68 -15.44 10.10 5.34
N ALA A 69 -14.39 9.38 4.99
CA ALA A 69 -14.25 7.98 5.36
C ALA A 69 -13.93 7.82 6.86
N LYS A 70 -14.33 6.69 7.42
CA LYS A 70 -14.01 6.33 8.80
C LYS A 70 -12.74 5.50 8.82
N ALA A 71 -11.79 5.87 9.68
CA ALA A 71 -10.59 5.09 9.92
C ALA A 71 -10.83 4.14 11.11
N PRO A 72 -10.43 2.85 11.01
CA PRO A 72 -10.47 1.95 12.15
C PRO A 72 -9.40 2.33 13.17
N GLU A 73 -9.62 1.97 14.43
CA GLU A 73 -8.63 2.20 15.49
C GLU A 73 -7.38 1.34 15.31
N THR A 74 -7.56 0.15 14.74
CA THR A 74 -6.48 -0.83 14.55
C THR A 74 -6.57 -1.41 13.15
N THR A 75 -5.43 -1.52 12.49
CA THR A 75 -5.29 -2.13 11.16
C THR A 75 -4.06 -3.03 11.15
N ARG A 76 -4.13 -4.11 10.42
CA ARG A 76 -3.00 -5.00 10.16
C ARG A 76 -2.95 -5.40 8.69
N TRP A 77 -1.78 -5.87 8.27
CA TRP A 77 -1.56 -6.28 6.88
C TRP A 77 -0.96 -7.67 6.85
N ASP A 78 -1.43 -8.45 5.89
CA ASP A 78 -0.88 -9.77 5.59
C ASP A 78 -0.36 -9.77 4.15
N ARG A 79 0.70 -10.52 3.91
CA ARG A 79 1.18 -10.72 2.56
C ARG A 79 0.47 -11.91 1.93
N LYS A 80 -0.08 -11.71 0.74
CA LYS A 80 -0.68 -12.78 -0.04
C LYS A 80 0.34 -13.31 -1.04
N ASN A 81 0.43 -14.62 -1.14
CA ASN A 81 1.22 -15.31 -2.14
C ASN A 81 0.27 -16.18 -2.97
N TYR A 82 0.28 -15.94 -4.25
CA TYR A 82 -0.58 -16.64 -5.18
C TYR A 82 0.18 -17.72 -5.96
#